data_93f2286ede4bba18c90d9923891b7d60
#
_entry.id   93f2286ede4bba18c90d9923891b7d60
#
_cell.length_a   1.000
_cell.length_b   1.000
_cell.length_c   1.000
_cell.angle_alpha   90.00
_cell.angle_beta   90.00
_cell.angle_gamma   90.00
#
_symmetry.space_group_name_H-M   'P 1'
#
loop_
_entity.id
_entity.type
_entity.pdbx_description
1 polymer ?
#
loop_
_entity_poly.entity_id
_entity_poly.type
_entity_poly.pdbx_seq_one_letter_code
_entity_poly.pdbx_strand_id
1 'polypeptide(L)'
;KIIINLANNGVTIFRLDAIAYLWKKSGSQCVNLKETHEIIKLLRIVCNSLKSKPIIITETNLPEKENLSYFGVKNDESHWIYNFSLPPLLIHSFLFEDSTHLNKWSKNLPMTKIGNNYLNFIASHDGIGMRPAEGYLNKDNLWKFFKRLKKNGGQLSYRKVQGKSKKVYEANITLFNAFQKTDYDKKGKYFLERYISAHAIMIAFEGIPAIYFNSLFGTSNDDYKYIISGNKRDLNRYKWNKDRLENLLKKKYSKQSIFYHKILNLIFIKKQNKAFHPNAHRESLNMGKKIFCFKRTSLDKKQVIYNVTNLSSKFQRVILDHKIEKYKNLFDKSKKSHKLIPKPHETLWLSN
;
A
#
# COMPACT_ATOMS: atom_id res chain seq x y z
N LYS A 1 -7.90 -26.10 17.43
CA LYS A 1 -8.33 -25.60 18.76
C LYS A 1 -8.08 -24.08 18.92
N ILE A 2 -6.87 -23.54 18.65
CA ILE A 2 -6.53 -22.12 18.91
C ILE A 2 -7.50 -21.15 18.17
N ILE A 3 -7.69 -21.30 16.85
CA ILE A 3 -8.59 -20.44 16.06
C ILE A 3 -10.03 -20.50 16.57
N ILE A 4 -10.54 -21.72 16.87
CA ILE A 4 -11.89 -21.91 17.38
C ILE A 4 -12.05 -21.19 18.73
N ASN A 5 -11.10 -21.37 19.66
CA ASN A 5 -11.13 -20.71 20.95
C ASN A 5 -11.13 -19.18 20.82
N LEU A 6 -10.23 -18.62 19.98
CA LEU A 6 -10.16 -17.18 19.77
C LEU A 6 -11.42 -16.64 19.08
N ALA A 7 -11.98 -17.35 18.10
CA ALA A 7 -13.22 -16.97 17.44
C ALA A 7 -14.42 -16.96 18.42
N ASN A 8 -14.49 -17.95 19.31
CA ASN A 8 -15.52 -18.00 20.37
C ASN A 8 -15.37 -16.84 21.38
N ASN A 9 -14.17 -16.30 21.53
CA ASN A 9 -13.89 -15.11 22.33
C ASN A 9 -13.99 -13.79 21.53
N GLY A 10 -14.63 -13.80 20.34
CA GLY A 10 -14.98 -12.61 19.59
C GLY A 10 -13.95 -12.18 18.55
N VAL A 11 -12.90 -12.95 18.30
CA VAL A 11 -11.95 -12.65 17.19
C VAL A 11 -12.61 -12.95 15.85
N THR A 12 -12.71 -11.94 14.99
CA THR A 12 -13.37 -12.01 13.67
C THR A 12 -12.39 -11.98 12.51
N ILE A 13 -11.13 -11.63 12.76
CA ILE A 13 -10.09 -11.57 11.73
C ILE A 13 -8.80 -12.18 12.27
N PHE A 14 -8.21 -13.12 11.53
CA PHE A 14 -6.94 -13.75 11.85
C PHE A 14 -5.88 -13.35 10.81
N ARG A 15 -4.82 -12.68 11.24
CA ARG A 15 -3.63 -12.45 10.44
C ARG A 15 -2.64 -13.59 10.67
N LEU A 16 -2.36 -14.35 9.63
CA LEU A 16 -1.36 -15.41 9.65
C LEU A 16 0.00 -14.84 9.28
N ASP A 17 0.81 -14.58 10.30
CA ASP A 17 2.12 -13.98 10.19
C ASP A 17 3.12 -14.92 9.52
N ALA A 18 3.87 -14.43 8.53
CA ALA A 18 4.91 -15.15 7.79
C ALA A 18 4.50 -16.58 7.35
N ILE A 19 3.22 -16.77 7.02
CA ILE A 19 2.60 -18.10 6.82
C ILE A 19 3.27 -18.88 5.69
N ALA A 20 3.91 -18.23 4.73
CA ALA A 20 4.64 -18.88 3.65
C ALA A 20 5.75 -19.83 4.14
N TYR A 21 6.22 -19.62 5.35
CA TYR A 21 7.30 -20.41 5.97
C TYR A 21 6.77 -21.44 6.98
N LEU A 22 5.48 -21.69 7.03
CA LEU A 22 4.86 -22.58 8.04
C LEU A 22 5.42 -24.00 7.95
N TRP A 23 5.38 -24.62 6.78
CA TRP A 23 5.84 -25.99 6.62
C TRP A 23 7.35 -26.08 6.41
N LYS A 24 7.98 -27.04 7.09
CA LYS A 24 9.41 -27.32 6.98
C LYS A 24 9.62 -28.69 6.36
N LYS A 25 10.43 -28.75 5.28
CA LYS A 25 10.78 -29.97 4.58
C LYS A 25 12.26 -29.97 4.26
N SER A 26 12.98 -31.01 4.74
CA SER A 26 14.40 -31.17 4.45
C SER A 26 14.64 -31.20 2.93
N GLY A 27 15.75 -30.58 2.49
CA GLY A 27 16.09 -30.48 1.06
C GLY A 27 15.30 -29.43 0.28
N SER A 28 14.34 -28.72 0.89
CA SER A 28 13.58 -27.64 0.29
C SER A 28 14.02 -26.27 0.81
N GLN A 29 13.52 -25.20 0.19
CA GLN A 29 13.72 -23.82 0.70
C GLN A 29 12.80 -23.48 1.87
N CYS A 30 11.91 -24.38 2.29
CA CYS A 30 10.94 -24.18 3.37
C CYS A 30 10.08 -22.91 3.20
N VAL A 31 9.70 -22.58 1.97
CA VAL A 31 8.88 -21.42 1.65
C VAL A 31 7.89 -21.76 0.54
N ASN A 32 6.64 -21.34 0.70
CA ASN A 32 5.57 -21.51 -0.28
C ASN A 32 5.36 -22.98 -0.71
N LEU A 33 5.45 -23.91 0.26
CA LEU A 33 5.29 -25.34 0.00
C LEU A 33 3.81 -25.72 -0.12
N LYS A 34 3.52 -26.80 -0.87
CA LYS A 34 2.16 -27.33 -1.06
C LYS A 34 1.46 -27.59 0.28
N GLU A 35 2.19 -28.14 1.22
CA GLU A 35 1.68 -28.48 2.57
C GLU A 35 1.22 -27.22 3.33
N THR A 36 1.87 -26.07 3.12
CA THR A 36 1.42 -24.78 3.68
C THR A 36 0.05 -24.39 3.12
N HIS A 37 -0.16 -24.52 1.82
CA HIS A 37 -1.44 -24.23 1.17
C HIS A 37 -2.56 -25.15 1.66
N GLU A 38 -2.28 -26.46 1.81
CA GLU A 38 -3.27 -27.42 2.36
C GLU A 38 -3.69 -27.06 3.80
N ILE A 39 -2.75 -26.61 4.63
CA ILE A 39 -3.08 -26.13 5.99
C ILE A 39 -3.96 -24.88 5.94
N ILE A 40 -3.69 -23.95 5.03
CA ILE A 40 -4.50 -22.72 4.91
C ILE A 40 -5.92 -23.06 4.45
N LYS A 41 -6.08 -24.02 3.51
CA LYS A 41 -7.41 -24.54 3.12
C LYS A 41 -8.15 -25.14 4.31
N LEU A 42 -7.47 -25.96 5.11
CA LEU A 42 -8.05 -26.50 6.33
C LEU A 42 -8.51 -25.39 7.30
N LEU A 43 -7.67 -24.37 7.52
CA LEU A 43 -8.03 -23.23 8.35
C LEU A 43 -9.24 -22.47 7.76
N ARG A 44 -9.31 -22.33 6.43
CA ARG A 44 -10.47 -21.73 5.75
C ARG A 44 -11.75 -22.52 6.00
N ILE A 45 -11.71 -23.85 5.89
CA ILE A 45 -12.86 -24.73 6.18
C ILE A 45 -13.30 -24.55 7.62
N VAL A 46 -12.36 -24.56 8.58
CA VAL A 46 -12.65 -24.31 10.01
C VAL A 46 -13.31 -22.95 10.22
N CYS A 47 -12.76 -21.88 9.63
CA CYS A 47 -13.36 -20.54 9.76
C CYS A 47 -14.77 -20.47 9.18
N ASN A 48 -15.00 -21.09 8.03
CA ASN A 48 -16.32 -21.11 7.39
C ASN A 48 -17.37 -21.89 8.18
N SER A 49 -16.98 -22.90 8.95
CA SER A 49 -17.87 -23.72 9.79
C SER A 49 -18.28 -23.01 11.08
N LEU A 50 -17.57 -21.96 11.51
CA LEU A 50 -17.89 -21.22 12.72
C LEU A 50 -19.02 -20.20 12.46
N LYS A 51 -19.87 -19.97 13.46
CA LYS A 51 -20.98 -19.01 13.38
C LYS A 51 -20.50 -17.60 13.03
N SER A 52 -19.37 -17.15 13.57
CA SER A 52 -18.76 -15.85 13.34
C SER A 52 -18.09 -15.72 11.97
N LYS A 53 -17.83 -16.83 11.27
CA LYS A 53 -17.15 -16.89 9.96
C LYS A 53 -15.92 -15.97 9.88
N PRO A 54 -14.89 -16.18 10.71
CA PRO A 54 -13.76 -15.27 10.79
C PRO A 54 -13.00 -15.19 9.46
N ILE A 55 -12.47 -14.00 9.18
CA ILE A 55 -11.66 -13.73 8.00
C ILE A 55 -10.21 -14.15 8.23
N ILE A 56 -9.59 -14.78 7.25
CA ILE A 56 -8.16 -15.11 7.22
C ILE A 56 -7.44 -14.11 6.33
N ILE A 57 -6.37 -13.53 6.86
CA ILE A 57 -5.42 -12.69 6.12
C ILE A 57 -4.07 -13.38 6.12
N THR A 58 -3.48 -13.63 4.95
CA THR A 58 -2.10 -14.15 4.84
C THR A 58 -1.10 -13.03 4.65
N GLU A 59 -0.04 -13.07 5.45
CA GLU A 59 1.11 -12.18 5.33
C GLU A 59 2.26 -12.95 4.66
N THR A 60 2.52 -12.63 3.37
CA THR A 60 3.46 -13.35 2.51
C THR A 60 4.27 -12.36 1.66
N ASN A 61 5.44 -11.94 2.17
CA ASN A 61 6.36 -11.07 1.43
C ASN A 61 7.13 -11.86 0.35
N LEU A 62 6.41 -12.26 -0.69
CA LEU A 62 6.84 -13.08 -1.80
C LEU A 62 6.68 -12.34 -3.14
N PRO A 63 7.29 -12.82 -4.25
CA PRO A 63 6.96 -12.37 -5.59
C PRO A 63 5.44 -12.45 -5.85
N GLU A 64 4.90 -11.53 -6.65
CA GLU A 64 3.46 -11.35 -6.82
C GLU A 64 2.71 -12.65 -7.17
N LYS A 65 3.23 -13.43 -8.12
CA LYS A 65 2.60 -14.70 -8.52
C LYS A 65 2.45 -15.68 -7.35
N GLU A 66 3.48 -15.79 -6.52
CA GLU A 66 3.45 -16.63 -5.32
C GLU A 66 2.50 -16.07 -4.25
N ASN A 67 2.48 -14.75 -4.06
CA ASN A 67 1.57 -14.12 -3.12
C ASN A 67 0.10 -14.29 -3.55
N LEU A 68 -0.21 -14.15 -4.84
CA LEU A 68 -1.55 -14.34 -5.39
C LEU A 68 -2.07 -15.78 -5.23
N SER A 69 -1.17 -16.79 -5.19
CA SER A 69 -1.56 -18.20 -5.01
C SER A 69 -2.27 -18.45 -3.67
N TYR A 70 -2.07 -17.59 -2.68
CA TYR A 70 -2.74 -17.69 -1.37
C TYR A 70 -4.24 -17.36 -1.38
N PHE A 71 -4.80 -16.93 -2.49
CA PHE A 71 -6.25 -16.96 -2.67
C PHE A 71 -6.79 -18.38 -2.88
N GLY A 72 -5.93 -19.31 -3.31
CA GLY A 72 -6.30 -20.67 -3.72
C GLY A 72 -6.93 -20.71 -5.12
N VAL A 73 -6.88 -21.86 -5.77
CA VAL A 73 -7.40 -22.04 -7.14
C VAL A 73 -8.92 -21.80 -7.20
N LYS A 74 -9.65 -22.22 -6.17
CA LYS A 74 -11.10 -22.06 -6.03
C LYS A 74 -11.49 -20.91 -5.09
N ASN A 75 -10.57 -20.01 -4.75
CA ASN A 75 -10.68 -19.01 -3.67
C ASN A 75 -10.98 -19.68 -2.31
N ASP A 76 -10.34 -20.79 -2.05
CA ASP A 76 -10.56 -21.70 -0.93
C ASP A 76 -9.46 -21.62 0.14
N GLU A 77 -8.54 -20.65 0.01
CA GLU A 77 -7.49 -20.38 0.97
C GLU A 77 -7.75 -19.08 1.73
N SER A 78 -6.91 -18.08 1.58
CA SER A 78 -7.05 -16.81 2.29
C SER A 78 -8.24 -15.98 1.78
N HIS A 79 -8.92 -15.27 2.69
CA HIS A 79 -9.91 -14.27 2.29
C HIS A 79 -9.21 -13.01 1.77
N TRP A 80 -8.19 -12.55 2.47
CA TRP A 80 -7.42 -11.37 2.08
C TRP A 80 -5.93 -11.70 2.06
N ILE A 81 -5.23 -11.10 1.12
CA ILE A 81 -3.77 -11.18 1.02
C ILE A 81 -3.17 -9.78 1.08
N TYR A 82 -2.01 -9.63 1.69
CA TYR A 82 -1.26 -8.38 1.68
C TYR A 82 -0.82 -8.00 0.26
N ASN A 83 -1.07 -6.76 -0.13
CA ASN A 83 -0.62 -6.23 -1.42
C ASN A 83 0.81 -5.70 -1.31
N PHE A 84 1.78 -6.61 -1.22
CA PHE A 84 3.19 -6.28 -1.02
C PHE A 84 3.86 -5.57 -2.20
N SER A 85 3.29 -5.65 -3.41
CA SER A 85 3.85 -4.96 -4.59
C SER A 85 3.58 -3.45 -4.55
N LEU A 86 2.48 -3.03 -3.92
CA LEU A 86 2.08 -1.62 -3.90
C LEU A 86 3.11 -0.70 -3.21
N PRO A 87 3.63 -0.98 -1.99
CA PRO A 87 4.54 -0.07 -1.30
C PRO A 87 5.79 0.28 -2.10
N PRO A 88 6.63 -0.67 -2.57
CA PRO A 88 7.86 -0.34 -3.27
C PRO A 88 7.60 0.35 -4.62
N LEU A 89 6.57 -0.07 -5.37
CA LEU A 89 6.26 0.50 -6.68
C LEU A 89 5.70 1.92 -6.55
N LEU A 90 4.84 2.16 -5.57
CA LEU A 90 4.28 3.50 -5.33
C LEU A 90 5.35 4.49 -4.87
N ILE A 91 6.19 4.08 -3.91
CA ILE A 91 7.27 4.94 -3.42
C ILE A 91 8.26 5.23 -4.56
N HIS A 92 8.65 4.22 -5.33
CA HIS A 92 9.49 4.39 -6.50
C HIS A 92 8.91 5.42 -7.46
N SER A 93 7.62 5.31 -7.79
CA SER A 93 6.96 6.19 -8.75
C SER A 93 6.99 7.66 -8.33
N PHE A 94 6.78 7.97 -7.06
CA PHE A 94 6.90 9.33 -6.55
C PHE A 94 8.35 9.83 -6.49
N LEU A 95 9.31 8.97 -6.12
CA LEU A 95 10.71 9.38 -5.99
C LEU A 95 11.36 9.68 -7.35
N PHE A 96 10.93 9.00 -8.40
CA PHE A 96 11.47 9.14 -9.76
C PHE A 96 10.52 9.83 -10.74
N GLU A 97 9.35 10.27 -10.24
CA GLU A 97 8.31 10.91 -11.06
C GLU A 97 7.96 10.08 -12.31
N ASP A 98 7.82 8.76 -12.12
CA ASP A 98 7.59 7.82 -13.23
C ASP A 98 6.57 6.73 -12.82
N SER A 99 5.39 6.76 -13.45
CA SER A 99 4.31 5.80 -13.23
C SER A 99 4.48 4.48 -14.02
N THR A 100 5.47 4.34 -14.88
CA THR A 100 5.58 3.23 -15.84
C THR A 100 5.44 1.86 -15.17
N HIS A 101 6.21 1.62 -14.11
CA HIS A 101 6.19 0.33 -13.40
C HIS A 101 4.91 0.13 -12.59
N LEU A 102 4.42 1.20 -11.95
CA LEU A 102 3.17 1.18 -11.19
C LEU A 102 1.96 0.97 -12.12
N ASN A 103 1.93 1.62 -13.29
CA ASN A 103 0.90 1.41 -14.31
C ASN A 103 0.92 -0.03 -14.86
N LYS A 104 2.11 -0.56 -15.20
CA LYS A 104 2.26 -1.95 -15.65
C LYS A 104 1.73 -2.92 -14.60
N TRP A 105 2.14 -2.75 -13.35
CA TRP A 105 1.66 -3.57 -12.25
C TRP A 105 0.15 -3.45 -12.06
N SER A 106 -0.37 -2.24 -11.95
CA SER A 106 -1.80 -1.99 -11.75
C SER A 106 -2.66 -2.58 -12.87
N LYS A 107 -2.21 -2.53 -14.13
CA LYS A 107 -2.91 -3.13 -15.27
C LYS A 107 -2.93 -4.66 -15.20
N ASN A 108 -1.84 -5.27 -14.72
CA ASN A 108 -1.69 -6.73 -14.69
C ASN A 108 -2.25 -7.38 -13.42
N LEU A 109 -2.45 -6.60 -12.34
CA LEU A 109 -2.99 -7.12 -11.09
C LEU A 109 -4.43 -7.62 -11.31
N PRO A 110 -4.73 -8.92 -11.09
CA PRO A 110 -6.06 -9.46 -11.32
C PRO A 110 -7.09 -8.85 -10.36
N MET A 111 -8.32 -8.70 -10.86
CA MET A 111 -9.44 -8.29 -10.02
C MET A 111 -9.79 -9.39 -9.02
N THR A 112 -10.11 -9.00 -7.79
CA THR A 112 -10.56 -9.95 -6.77
C THR A 112 -12.03 -10.34 -6.97
N LYS A 113 -12.38 -11.57 -6.62
CA LYS A 113 -13.76 -12.01 -6.54
C LYS A 113 -14.40 -11.51 -5.25
N ILE A 114 -15.73 -11.43 -5.22
CA ILE A 114 -16.47 -11.12 -3.99
C ILE A 114 -16.10 -12.10 -2.90
N GLY A 115 -15.77 -11.60 -1.71
CA GLY A 115 -15.27 -12.38 -0.58
C GLY A 115 -13.74 -12.45 -0.47
N ASN A 116 -13.02 -12.14 -1.55
CA ASN A 116 -11.55 -12.02 -1.56
C ASN A 116 -11.14 -10.56 -1.74
N ASN A 117 -10.08 -10.12 -1.06
CA ASN A 117 -9.60 -8.76 -1.16
C ASN A 117 -8.08 -8.65 -1.04
N TYR A 118 -7.53 -7.62 -1.63
CA TYR A 118 -6.20 -7.12 -1.30
C TYR A 118 -6.24 -6.29 -0.02
N LEU A 119 -5.32 -6.53 0.91
CA LEU A 119 -5.04 -5.62 2.00
C LEU A 119 -3.96 -4.64 1.53
N ASN A 120 -4.37 -3.44 1.15
CA ASN A 120 -3.48 -2.41 0.64
C ASN A 120 -2.81 -1.65 1.77
N PHE A 121 -1.50 -1.53 1.72
CA PHE A 121 -0.71 -0.74 2.65
C PHE A 121 0.47 -0.10 1.91
N ILE A 122 1.06 0.93 2.47
CA ILE A 122 2.26 1.60 1.93
C ILE A 122 3.38 1.73 2.97
N ALA A 123 3.10 1.37 4.20
CA ALA A 123 4.05 1.22 5.29
C ALA A 123 3.50 0.25 6.34
N SER A 124 4.39 -0.35 7.12
CA SER A 124 4.06 -1.22 8.24
C SER A 124 5.12 -1.08 9.35
N HIS A 125 5.00 -1.91 10.39
CA HIS A 125 6.02 -2.05 11.43
C HIS A 125 7.30 -2.76 10.93
N ASP A 126 7.23 -3.42 9.78
CA ASP A 126 8.38 -3.96 9.06
C ASP A 126 8.94 -2.93 8.08
N GLY A 127 10.07 -3.24 7.46
CA GLY A 127 10.59 -2.43 6.36
C GLY A 127 9.76 -2.62 5.08
N ILE A 128 10.06 -1.81 4.07
CA ILE A 128 9.46 -1.93 2.74
C ILE A 128 10.03 -3.17 2.06
N GLY A 129 9.19 -4.19 1.81
CA GLY A 129 9.58 -5.44 1.16
C GLY A 129 10.03 -5.21 -0.28
N MET A 130 11.18 -5.76 -0.68
CA MET A 130 11.74 -5.56 -2.02
C MET A 130 11.51 -6.74 -2.97
N ARG A 131 11.22 -7.94 -2.46
CA ARG A 131 10.91 -9.12 -3.29
C ARG A 131 9.73 -8.89 -4.24
N PRO A 132 8.62 -8.26 -3.82
CA PRO A 132 7.48 -8.01 -4.69
C PRO A 132 7.74 -7.02 -5.82
N ALA A 133 8.80 -6.21 -5.74
CA ALA A 133 9.24 -5.33 -6.82
C ALA A 133 10.12 -6.05 -7.86
N GLU A 134 10.64 -7.26 -7.54
CA GLU A 134 11.41 -8.08 -8.48
C GLU A 134 10.50 -8.47 -9.67
N GLY A 135 10.99 -8.27 -10.90
CA GLY A 135 10.19 -8.46 -12.13
C GLY A 135 9.48 -7.20 -12.64
N TYR A 136 9.25 -6.20 -11.79
CA TYR A 136 8.77 -4.88 -12.21
C TYR A 136 9.90 -3.86 -12.34
N LEU A 137 10.80 -3.80 -11.37
CA LEU A 137 11.98 -2.92 -11.40
C LEU A 137 13.20 -3.72 -11.83
N ASN A 138 13.90 -3.24 -12.87
CA ASN A 138 15.18 -3.81 -13.29
C ASN A 138 16.31 -3.49 -12.27
N LYS A 139 17.50 -4.05 -12.49
CA LYS A 139 18.64 -3.88 -11.58
C LYS A 139 19.02 -2.40 -11.37
N ASP A 140 19.03 -1.60 -12.44
CA ASP A 140 19.38 -0.18 -12.37
C ASP A 140 18.36 0.64 -11.59
N ASN A 141 17.06 0.38 -11.82
CA ASN A 141 15.98 1.03 -11.09
C ASN A 141 16.04 0.67 -9.59
N LEU A 142 16.27 -0.60 -9.26
CA LEU A 142 16.45 -1.04 -7.87
C LEU A 142 17.67 -0.37 -7.24
N TRP A 143 18.81 -0.31 -7.92
CA TRP A 143 20.02 0.34 -7.42
C TRP A 143 19.79 1.83 -7.12
N LYS A 144 19.20 2.57 -8.08
CA LYS A 144 18.83 3.99 -7.89
C LYS A 144 17.87 4.16 -6.73
N PHE A 145 16.88 3.28 -6.61
CA PHE A 145 15.89 3.29 -5.55
C PHE A 145 16.54 3.09 -4.18
N PHE A 146 17.40 2.08 -4.03
CA PHE A 146 18.12 1.84 -2.78
C PHE A 146 19.05 3.01 -2.40
N LYS A 147 19.76 3.57 -3.39
CA LYS A 147 20.60 4.77 -3.17
C LYS A 147 19.77 5.95 -2.66
N ARG A 148 18.57 6.17 -3.24
CA ARG A 148 17.67 7.24 -2.80
C ARG A 148 17.13 7.00 -1.39
N LEU A 149 16.68 5.81 -1.08
CA LEU A 149 16.18 5.48 0.26
C LEU A 149 17.27 5.63 1.34
N LYS A 150 18.51 5.19 1.06
CA LYS A 150 19.65 5.44 1.95
C LYS A 150 19.90 6.94 2.16
N LYS A 151 19.87 7.73 1.09
CA LYS A 151 20.06 9.20 1.17
C LYS A 151 18.97 9.87 2.02
N ASN A 152 17.80 9.28 2.10
CA ASN A 152 16.68 9.74 2.92
C ASN A 152 16.70 9.13 4.35
N GLY A 153 17.81 8.51 4.78
CA GLY A 153 18.00 7.95 6.12
C GLY A 153 17.58 6.49 6.28
N GLY A 154 17.31 5.78 5.19
CA GLY A 154 16.94 4.36 5.23
C GLY A 154 18.12 3.42 5.39
N GLN A 155 17.87 2.26 6.01
CA GLN A 155 18.80 1.14 6.14
C GLN A 155 18.31 -0.06 5.34
N LEU A 156 19.22 -0.82 4.71
CA LEU A 156 18.88 -2.00 3.91
C LEU A 156 19.18 -3.28 4.68
N SER A 157 18.19 -4.18 4.73
CA SER A 157 18.34 -5.55 5.20
C SER A 157 18.50 -6.49 4.02
N TYR A 158 19.35 -7.53 4.19
CA TYR A 158 19.76 -8.43 3.13
C TYR A 158 19.33 -9.87 3.43
N ARG A 159 19.03 -10.63 2.39
CA ARG A 159 18.87 -12.09 2.46
C ARG A 159 19.99 -12.80 1.71
N LYS A 160 20.39 -13.95 2.20
CA LYS A 160 21.26 -14.87 1.45
C LYS A 160 20.44 -15.53 0.33
N VAL A 161 21.04 -15.71 -0.83
CA VAL A 161 20.48 -16.47 -1.95
C VAL A 161 21.46 -17.58 -2.27
N GLN A 162 21.00 -18.82 -2.34
CA GLN A 162 21.81 -20.01 -2.56
C GLN A 162 22.71 -19.83 -3.80
N GLY A 163 24.03 -20.03 -3.64
CA GLY A 163 25.01 -19.86 -4.71
C GLY A 163 25.18 -18.42 -5.27
N LYS A 164 24.64 -17.39 -4.61
CA LYS A 164 24.68 -15.99 -5.09
C LYS A 164 25.00 -14.99 -3.98
N SER A 165 25.40 -13.79 -4.41
CA SER A 165 25.56 -12.63 -3.54
C SER A 165 24.28 -12.27 -2.79
N LYS A 166 24.41 -11.60 -1.63
CA LYS A 166 23.28 -11.10 -0.83
C LYS A 166 22.37 -10.18 -1.67
N LYS A 167 21.06 -10.42 -1.63
CA LYS A 167 20.04 -9.52 -2.21
C LYS A 167 19.36 -8.70 -1.12
N VAL A 168 18.96 -7.48 -1.45
CA VAL A 168 18.15 -6.65 -0.55
C VAL A 168 16.81 -7.34 -0.33
N TYR A 169 16.45 -7.52 0.94
CA TYR A 169 15.19 -8.11 1.37
C TYR A 169 14.15 -7.04 1.68
N GLU A 170 14.55 -6.03 2.47
CA GLU A 170 13.69 -4.91 2.81
C GLU A 170 14.50 -3.61 3.02
N ALA A 171 13.85 -2.47 2.85
CA ALA A 171 14.36 -1.16 3.23
C ALA A 171 13.64 -0.67 4.48
N ASN A 172 14.40 -0.46 5.55
CA ASN A 172 13.90 0.02 6.84
C ASN A 172 13.97 1.53 6.86
N ILE A 173 12.82 2.16 6.74
CA ILE A 173 12.64 3.61 6.68
C ILE A 173 11.17 3.92 6.93
N THR A 174 10.87 5.02 7.61
CA THR A 174 9.48 5.49 7.69
C THR A 174 9.01 6.04 6.34
N LEU A 175 7.73 5.97 6.08
CA LEU A 175 7.14 6.57 4.88
C LEU A 175 7.40 8.09 4.84
N PHE A 176 7.43 8.73 6.01
CA PHE A 176 7.77 10.14 6.16
C PHE A 176 9.14 10.44 5.58
N ASN A 177 10.18 9.74 6.03
CA ASN A 177 11.54 9.94 5.54
C ASN A 177 11.68 9.54 4.07
N ALA A 178 11.04 8.45 3.64
CA ALA A 178 11.10 7.99 2.26
C ALA A 178 10.65 9.08 1.27
N PHE A 179 9.61 9.86 1.60
CA PHE A 179 9.07 10.90 0.73
C PHE A 179 9.65 12.30 0.94
N GLN A 180 10.49 12.51 1.97
CA GLN A 180 10.93 13.84 2.38
C GLN A 180 11.59 14.63 1.24
N LYS A 181 12.49 13.99 0.49
CA LYS A 181 13.24 14.62 -0.61
C LYS A 181 13.35 13.70 -1.80
N THR A 182 13.35 14.28 -3.00
CA THR A 182 13.61 13.59 -4.27
C THR A 182 14.73 14.30 -5.04
N ASP A 183 15.18 13.73 -6.17
CA ASP A 183 16.14 14.43 -7.03
C ASP A 183 15.50 15.63 -7.75
N TYR A 184 14.18 15.62 -7.90
CA TYR A 184 13.38 16.69 -8.54
C TYR A 184 12.91 17.74 -7.53
N ASP A 185 12.86 17.39 -6.23
CA ASP A 185 12.49 18.26 -5.12
C ASP A 185 13.48 18.09 -3.96
N LYS A 186 14.68 18.66 -4.14
CA LYS A 186 15.80 18.55 -3.18
C LYS A 186 15.51 19.24 -1.84
N LYS A 187 14.64 20.24 -1.84
CA LYS A 187 14.26 20.99 -0.63
C LYS A 187 13.04 20.39 0.08
N GLY A 188 12.32 19.42 -0.54
CA GLY A 188 11.13 18.83 0.02
C GLY A 188 9.91 19.76 0.03
N LYS A 189 9.82 20.69 -0.91
CA LYS A 189 8.72 21.66 -1.04
C LYS A 189 7.36 20.96 -1.14
N TYR A 190 7.28 19.86 -1.88
CA TYR A 190 6.05 19.11 -2.14
C TYR A 190 5.96 17.81 -1.32
N PHE A 191 6.63 17.76 -0.17
CA PHE A 191 6.67 16.57 0.67
C PHE A 191 5.27 16.14 1.17
N LEU A 192 4.49 17.10 1.66
CA LEU A 192 3.14 16.83 2.18
C LEU A 192 2.22 16.34 1.08
N GLU A 193 2.27 16.95 -0.10
CA GLU A 193 1.47 16.55 -1.25
C GLU A 193 1.80 15.12 -1.67
N ARG A 194 3.08 14.77 -1.81
CA ARG A 194 3.52 13.39 -2.10
C ARG A 194 2.98 12.39 -1.10
N TYR A 195 3.10 12.73 0.17
CA TYR A 195 2.69 11.84 1.26
C TYR A 195 1.18 11.59 1.25
N ILE A 196 0.39 12.64 1.13
CA ILE A 196 -1.08 12.54 1.10
C ILE A 196 -1.56 11.89 -0.19
N SER A 197 -0.96 12.20 -1.33
CA SER A 197 -1.30 11.57 -2.60
C SER A 197 -1.00 10.06 -2.63
N ALA A 198 0.08 9.61 -1.98
CA ALA A 198 0.36 8.19 -1.83
C ALA A 198 -0.74 7.48 -1.00
N HIS A 199 -1.20 8.10 0.09
CA HIS A 199 -2.33 7.57 0.86
C HIS A 199 -3.64 7.61 0.06
N ALA A 200 -3.88 8.69 -0.70
CA ALA A 200 -5.06 8.79 -1.56
C ALA A 200 -5.11 7.67 -2.61
N ILE A 201 -3.99 7.37 -3.29
CA ILE A 201 -3.89 6.24 -4.21
C ILE A 201 -4.22 4.93 -3.48
N MET A 202 -3.55 4.64 -2.36
CA MET A 202 -3.74 3.40 -1.59
C MET A 202 -5.20 3.25 -1.14
N ILE A 203 -5.82 4.31 -0.64
CA ILE A 203 -7.19 4.30 -0.13
C ILE A 203 -8.22 4.14 -1.25
N ALA A 204 -7.99 4.73 -2.43
CA ALA A 204 -8.89 4.63 -3.58
C ALA A 204 -8.74 3.33 -4.36
N PHE A 205 -7.59 2.65 -4.25
CA PHE A 205 -7.33 1.40 -4.97
C PHE A 205 -8.32 0.31 -4.55
N GLU A 206 -8.51 -0.73 -5.39
CA GLU A 206 -9.37 -1.86 -5.03
C GLU A 206 -8.82 -2.60 -3.81
N GLY A 207 -9.72 -3.12 -2.98
CA GLY A 207 -9.34 -3.79 -1.74
C GLY A 207 -9.52 -2.92 -0.50
N ILE A 208 -8.93 -3.36 0.60
CA ILE A 208 -9.09 -2.78 1.93
C ILE A 208 -7.82 -2.04 2.31
N PRO A 209 -7.87 -0.73 2.57
CA PRO A 209 -6.71 0.03 2.99
C PRO A 209 -6.36 -0.25 4.46
N ALA A 210 -5.08 -0.46 4.72
CA ALA A 210 -4.50 -0.57 6.05
C ALA A 210 -3.47 0.54 6.26
N ILE A 211 -3.70 1.38 7.25
CA ILE A 211 -2.83 2.52 7.56
C ILE A 211 -2.00 2.17 8.79
N TYR A 212 -0.68 2.18 8.61
CA TYR A 212 0.24 1.99 9.72
C TYR A 212 0.15 3.17 10.70
N PHE A 213 0.09 2.87 12.00
CA PHE A 213 -0.10 3.87 13.06
C PHE A 213 0.88 5.05 12.93
N ASN A 214 2.17 4.77 12.79
CA ASN A 214 3.16 5.84 12.67
C ASN A 214 3.01 6.67 11.38
N SER A 215 2.48 6.08 10.31
CA SER A 215 2.19 6.83 9.09
C SER A 215 1.00 7.76 9.24
N LEU A 216 0.02 7.39 10.08
CA LEU A 216 -1.16 8.25 10.32
C LEU A 216 -0.77 9.64 10.86
N PHE A 217 0.34 9.73 11.60
CA PHE A 217 0.83 10.97 12.21
C PHE A 217 2.07 11.57 11.53
N GLY A 218 2.47 11.05 10.38
CA GLY A 218 3.67 11.53 9.69
C GLY A 218 4.93 11.41 10.57
N THR A 219 5.09 10.27 11.24
CA THR A 219 6.22 10.01 12.13
C THR A 219 7.50 9.81 11.34
N SER A 220 8.58 10.53 11.73
CA SER A 220 9.91 10.38 11.15
C SER A 220 10.63 9.13 11.68
N ASN A 221 11.78 8.80 11.07
CA ASN A 221 12.66 7.75 11.59
C ASN A 221 13.00 7.99 13.07
N ASP A 222 13.10 6.90 13.82
CA ASP A 222 13.65 6.88 15.18
C ASP A 222 15.14 6.52 15.10
N ASP A 223 15.96 7.48 14.66
CA ASP A 223 17.40 7.30 14.48
C ASP A 223 18.08 7.01 15.82
N TYR A 224 17.61 7.64 16.91
CA TYR A 224 18.14 7.41 18.25
C TYR A 224 17.96 5.96 18.70
N LYS A 225 16.76 5.42 18.56
CA LYS A 225 16.50 4.03 18.92
C LYS A 225 17.29 3.05 18.06
N TYR A 226 17.42 3.33 16.77
CA TYR A 226 18.25 2.51 15.87
C TYR A 226 19.73 2.51 16.29
N ILE A 227 20.29 3.66 16.64
CA ILE A 227 21.70 3.78 17.07
C ILE A 227 21.95 2.92 18.31
N ILE A 228 21.04 2.95 19.29
CA ILE A 228 21.20 2.17 20.54
C ILE A 228 21.01 0.67 20.32
N SER A 229 19.99 0.28 19.56
CA SER A 229 19.59 -1.14 19.43
C SER A 229 20.36 -1.88 18.33
N GLY A 230 20.90 -1.18 17.33
CA GLY A 230 21.42 -1.77 16.10
C GLY A 230 20.36 -2.43 15.22
N ASN A 231 19.09 -2.50 15.66
CA ASN A 231 18.01 -3.11 14.91
C ASN A 231 17.44 -2.14 13.89
N LYS A 232 17.60 -2.43 12.60
CA LYS A 232 17.18 -1.56 11.50
C LYS A 232 15.67 -1.26 11.49
N ARG A 233 14.84 -2.20 11.95
CA ARG A 233 13.38 -2.02 12.03
C ARG A 233 12.97 -0.99 13.07
N ASP A 234 13.84 -0.68 14.05
CA ASP A 234 13.55 0.35 15.05
C ASP A 234 13.47 1.75 14.46
N LEU A 235 14.05 1.99 13.26
CA LEU A 235 13.85 3.23 12.51
C LEU A 235 12.37 3.58 12.31
N ASN A 236 11.54 2.58 12.02
CA ASN A 236 10.13 2.79 11.71
C ASN A 236 9.16 2.32 12.81
N ARG A 237 9.67 2.03 14.02
CA ARG A 237 8.89 1.56 15.18
C ARG A 237 8.87 2.56 16.33
N TYR A 238 8.77 3.86 16.02
CA TYR A 238 8.67 4.89 17.06
C TYR A 238 7.49 4.61 17.99
N LYS A 239 7.73 4.70 19.31
CA LYS A 239 6.71 4.53 20.34
C LYS A 239 6.24 5.90 20.84
N TRP A 240 5.01 6.26 20.49
CA TRP A 240 4.41 7.49 20.98
C TRP A 240 4.04 7.41 22.45
N ASN A 241 4.38 8.44 23.21
CA ASN A 241 3.71 8.71 24.48
C ASN A 241 2.31 9.26 24.17
N LYS A 242 1.28 8.71 24.80
CA LYS A 242 -0.14 9.04 24.55
C LYS A 242 -0.42 10.53 24.74
N ASP A 243 -0.07 11.06 25.92
CA ASP A 243 -0.40 12.45 26.27
C ASP A 243 0.29 13.44 25.36
N ARG A 244 1.57 13.17 25.02
CA ARG A 244 2.32 13.97 24.04
C ARG A 244 1.67 13.96 22.66
N LEU A 245 1.22 12.81 22.18
CA LEU A 245 0.56 12.70 20.88
C LEU A 245 -0.77 13.44 20.89
N GLU A 246 -1.62 13.23 21.90
CA GLU A 246 -2.91 13.92 22.04
C GLU A 246 -2.74 15.43 22.10
N ASN A 247 -1.75 15.94 22.85
CA ASN A 247 -1.45 17.35 22.90
C ASN A 247 -1.00 17.94 21.55
N LEU A 248 -0.26 17.15 20.74
CA LEU A 248 0.10 17.55 19.38
C LEU A 248 -1.13 17.56 18.46
N LEU A 249 -2.03 16.60 18.59
CA LEU A 249 -3.25 16.54 17.77
C LEU A 249 -4.21 17.71 18.05
N LYS A 250 -4.29 18.19 19.29
CA LYS A 250 -5.05 19.41 19.65
C LYS A 250 -4.50 20.69 19.01
N LYS A 251 -3.21 20.72 18.65
CA LYS A 251 -2.57 21.86 18.01
C LYS A 251 -2.79 21.83 16.51
N LYS A 252 -3.74 22.63 15.99
CA LYS A 252 -4.17 22.68 14.58
C LYS A 252 -3.03 22.69 13.55
N TYR A 253 -1.94 23.37 13.85
CA TYR A 253 -0.80 23.55 12.94
C TYR A 253 0.38 22.62 13.26
N SER A 254 0.25 21.69 14.20
CA SER A 254 1.27 20.67 14.39
C SER A 254 1.35 19.75 13.17
N LYS A 255 2.55 19.27 12.88
CA LYS A 255 2.76 18.28 11.81
C LYS A 255 1.80 17.10 11.98
N GLN A 256 1.72 16.52 13.17
CA GLN A 256 0.89 15.36 13.48
C GLN A 256 -0.59 15.63 13.20
N SER A 257 -1.11 16.77 13.62
CA SER A 257 -2.50 17.16 13.38
C SER A 257 -2.79 17.32 11.88
N ILE A 258 -1.90 17.95 11.12
CA ILE A 258 -2.06 18.14 9.67
C ILE A 258 -2.14 16.79 8.95
N PHE A 259 -1.20 15.86 9.20
CA PHE A 259 -1.20 14.54 8.57
C PHE A 259 -2.44 13.75 8.95
N TYR A 260 -2.75 13.70 10.24
CA TYR A 260 -3.89 12.99 10.79
C TYR A 260 -5.20 13.42 10.12
N HIS A 261 -5.52 14.71 10.15
CA HIS A 261 -6.78 15.22 9.60
C HIS A 261 -6.87 15.05 8.08
N LYS A 262 -5.75 15.23 7.34
CA LYS A 262 -5.76 14.99 5.90
C LYS A 262 -6.03 13.52 5.57
N ILE A 263 -5.44 12.56 6.29
CA ILE A 263 -5.68 11.14 6.07
C ILE A 263 -7.10 10.75 6.50
N LEU A 264 -7.59 11.27 7.64
CA LEU A 264 -8.98 11.04 8.05
C LEU A 264 -9.99 11.54 7.02
N ASN A 265 -9.74 12.69 6.40
CA ASN A 265 -10.59 13.20 5.33
C ASN A 265 -10.64 12.24 4.12
N LEU A 266 -9.51 11.63 3.73
CA LEU A 266 -9.49 10.60 2.68
C LEU A 266 -10.37 9.41 3.04
N ILE A 267 -10.28 8.93 4.28
CA ILE A 267 -11.08 7.80 4.78
C ILE A 267 -12.56 8.17 4.80
N PHE A 268 -12.89 9.38 5.25
CA PHE A 268 -14.26 9.90 5.29
C PHE A 268 -14.88 9.92 3.88
N ILE A 269 -14.18 10.51 2.91
CA ILE A 269 -14.64 10.55 1.52
C ILE A 269 -14.81 9.13 0.96
N LYS A 270 -13.83 8.23 1.21
CA LYS A 270 -13.95 6.83 0.78
C LYS A 270 -15.24 6.17 1.27
N LYS A 271 -15.57 6.34 2.55
CA LYS A 271 -16.75 5.71 3.18
C LYS A 271 -18.08 6.18 2.55
N GLN A 272 -18.13 7.37 2.01
CA GLN A 272 -19.33 7.96 1.42
C GLN A 272 -19.55 7.59 -0.07
N ASN A 273 -18.57 6.92 -0.69
CA ASN A 273 -18.59 6.69 -2.13
C ASN A 273 -18.59 5.20 -2.47
N LYS A 274 -19.67 4.73 -3.08
CA LYS A 274 -19.89 3.32 -3.44
C LYS A 274 -18.84 2.79 -4.44
N ALA A 275 -18.31 3.63 -5.31
CA ALA A 275 -17.26 3.25 -6.24
C ALA A 275 -15.93 2.87 -5.54
N PHE A 276 -15.77 3.23 -4.26
CA PHE A 276 -14.63 2.78 -3.44
C PHE A 276 -14.89 1.50 -2.64
N HIS A 277 -15.99 0.78 -2.93
CA HIS A 277 -16.20 -0.56 -2.36
C HIS A 277 -14.99 -1.47 -2.69
N PRO A 278 -14.50 -2.31 -1.76
CA PRO A 278 -13.31 -3.14 -1.99
C PRO A 278 -13.32 -3.92 -3.29
N ASN A 279 -14.44 -4.54 -3.65
CA ASN A 279 -14.59 -5.33 -4.88
C ASN A 279 -15.20 -4.52 -6.06
N ALA A 280 -15.35 -3.19 -5.96
CA ALA A 280 -15.76 -2.36 -7.10
C ALA A 280 -14.73 -2.47 -8.24
N HIS A 281 -15.20 -2.43 -9.47
CA HIS A 281 -14.35 -2.61 -10.64
C HIS A 281 -13.25 -1.53 -10.72
N ARG A 282 -12.03 -1.94 -11.03
CA ARG A 282 -10.90 -1.05 -11.30
C ARG A 282 -10.46 -1.19 -12.75
N GLU A 283 -10.26 -0.07 -13.40
CA GLU A 283 -9.66 0.01 -14.73
C GLU A 283 -8.46 0.96 -14.68
N SER A 284 -7.26 0.45 -15.00
CA SER A 284 -6.04 1.27 -15.03
C SER A 284 -5.94 2.00 -16.36
N LEU A 285 -5.73 3.31 -16.33
CA LEU A 285 -5.69 4.19 -17.48
C LEU A 285 -4.27 4.71 -17.71
N ASN A 286 -3.79 4.60 -18.95
CA ASN A 286 -2.46 5.13 -19.30
C ASN A 286 -2.58 6.61 -19.71
N MET A 287 -2.11 7.49 -18.85
CA MET A 287 -2.09 8.95 -19.06
C MET A 287 -0.65 9.50 -19.15
N GLY A 288 0.30 8.67 -19.62
CA GLY A 288 1.71 9.01 -19.69
C GLY A 288 2.49 8.76 -18.39
N LYS A 289 3.81 8.97 -18.46
CA LYS A 289 4.74 8.59 -17.37
C LYS A 289 4.59 9.39 -16.09
N LYS A 290 4.05 10.61 -16.15
CA LYS A 290 3.96 11.52 -15.00
C LYS A 290 2.63 11.42 -14.26
N ILE A 291 1.67 10.69 -14.82
CA ILE A 291 0.32 10.53 -14.25
C ILE A 291 0.08 9.07 -13.90
N PHE A 292 -0.43 8.83 -12.70
CA PHE A 292 -1.03 7.55 -12.34
C PHE A 292 -2.54 7.72 -12.27
N CYS A 293 -3.24 7.00 -13.15
CA CYS A 293 -4.68 7.14 -13.28
C CYS A 293 -5.37 5.77 -13.30
N PHE A 294 -6.47 5.67 -12.56
CA PHE A 294 -7.38 4.54 -12.64
C PHE A 294 -8.81 4.98 -12.37
N LYS A 295 -9.74 4.23 -12.93
CA LYS A 295 -11.18 4.41 -12.78
C LYS A 295 -11.72 3.34 -11.83
N ARG A 296 -12.60 3.72 -10.92
CA ARG A 296 -13.37 2.82 -10.06
C ARG A 296 -14.86 2.92 -10.45
N THR A 297 -15.51 1.80 -10.65
CA THR A 297 -16.94 1.74 -10.96
C THR A 297 -17.65 0.96 -9.87
N SER A 298 -18.67 1.56 -9.25
CA SER A 298 -19.46 0.91 -8.19
C SER A 298 -20.11 -0.40 -8.65
N LEU A 299 -20.41 -1.29 -7.70
CA LEU A 299 -21.02 -2.59 -8.02
C LEU A 299 -22.36 -2.44 -8.74
N ASP A 300 -23.14 -1.41 -8.41
CA ASP A 300 -24.41 -1.05 -9.08
C ASP A 300 -24.23 -0.25 -10.40
N LYS A 301 -22.96 -0.02 -10.80
CA LYS A 301 -22.54 0.73 -12.00
C LYS A 301 -23.04 2.19 -12.07
N LYS A 302 -23.64 2.73 -11.01
CA LYS A 302 -24.21 4.09 -10.99
C LYS A 302 -23.19 5.18 -10.69
N GLN A 303 -22.08 4.85 -10.02
CA GLN A 303 -21.03 5.78 -9.68
C GLN A 303 -19.69 5.39 -10.31
N VAL A 304 -19.05 6.35 -10.96
CA VAL A 304 -17.70 6.23 -11.50
C VAL A 304 -16.81 7.28 -10.86
N ILE A 305 -15.66 6.87 -10.35
CA ILE A 305 -14.66 7.78 -9.77
C ILE A 305 -13.32 7.55 -10.48
N TYR A 306 -12.74 8.63 -10.96
CA TYR A 306 -11.37 8.65 -11.47
C TYR A 306 -10.42 9.11 -10.36
N ASN A 307 -9.41 8.30 -10.07
CA ASN A 307 -8.24 8.75 -9.33
C ASN A 307 -7.21 9.24 -10.35
N VAL A 308 -6.92 10.52 -10.33
CA VAL A 308 -5.90 11.14 -11.19
C VAL A 308 -4.82 11.73 -10.29
N THR A 309 -3.61 11.16 -10.34
CA THR A 309 -2.48 11.64 -9.53
C THR A 309 -1.34 12.10 -10.42
N ASN A 310 -0.94 13.34 -10.26
CA ASN A 310 0.30 13.86 -10.80
C ASN A 310 1.46 13.43 -9.90
N LEU A 311 2.36 12.60 -10.43
CA LEU A 311 3.54 12.11 -9.70
C LEU A 311 4.72 13.07 -9.79
N SER A 312 4.61 14.18 -10.52
CA SER A 312 5.73 15.07 -10.82
C SER A 312 5.67 16.39 -10.05
N SER A 313 6.81 17.02 -9.94
CA SER A 313 7.00 18.37 -9.36
C SER A 313 6.59 19.52 -10.30
N LYS A 314 5.95 19.20 -11.44
CA LYS A 314 5.45 20.15 -12.42
C LYS A 314 3.96 19.95 -12.68
N PHE A 315 3.27 21.00 -13.14
CA PHE A 315 1.90 20.88 -13.64
C PHE A 315 1.86 19.91 -14.84
N GLN A 316 0.82 19.10 -14.90
CA GLN A 316 0.60 18.16 -16.00
C GLN A 316 -0.76 18.40 -16.66
N ARG A 317 -0.86 18.16 -17.97
CA ARG A 317 -2.16 18.17 -18.66
C ARG A 317 -2.68 16.75 -18.77
N VAL A 318 -3.94 16.56 -18.43
CA VAL A 318 -4.64 15.27 -18.50
C VAL A 318 -5.99 15.49 -19.17
N ILE A 319 -6.34 14.61 -20.08
CA ILE A 319 -7.64 14.61 -20.73
C ILE A 319 -8.33 13.29 -20.39
N LEU A 320 -9.45 13.37 -19.69
CA LEU A 320 -10.29 12.22 -19.37
C LEU A 320 -11.31 11.95 -20.52
N ASP A 321 -12.16 10.96 -20.33
CA ASP A 321 -13.19 10.60 -21.30
C ASP A 321 -14.09 11.81 -21.63
N HIS A 322 -14.24 12.12 -22.92
CA HIS A 322 -15.05 13.24 -23.42
C HIS A 322 -16.57 13.07 -23.21
N LYS A 323 -17.04 11.84 -22.89
CA LYS A 323 -18.46 11.56 -22.65
C LYS A 323 -19.01 12.24 -21.41
N ILE A 324 -18.13 12.70 -20.51
CA ILE A 324 -18.50 13.38 -19.28
C ILE A 324 -17.98 14.80 -19.33
N GLU A 325 -18.86 15.76 -19.53
CA GLU A 325 -18.47 17.18 -19.65
C GLU A 325 -17.95 17.78 -18.34
N LYS A 326 -18.50 17.36 -17.20
CA LYS A 326 -18.15 17.91 -15.88
C LYS A 326 -18.07 16.81 -14.84
N TYR A 327 -16.97 16.82 -14.10
CA TYR A 327 -16.73 15.96 -12.95
C TYR A 327 -16.84 16.77 -11.65
N LYS A 328 -17.30 16.12 -10.58
CA LYS A 328 -17.23 16.68 -9.23
C LYS A 328 -15.95 16.20 -8.54
N ASN A 329 -15.07 17.13 -8.17
CA ASN A 329 -13.94 16.79 -7.33
C ASN A 329 -14.41 16.54 -5.88
N LEU A 330 -14.13 15.35 -5.35
CA LEU A 330 -14.62 14.94 -4.02
C LEU A 330 -13.91 15.64 -2.86
N PHE A 331 -12.74 16.27 -3.09
CA PHE A 331 -12.00 16.97 -2.04
C PHE A 331 -12.56 18.37 -1.73
N ASP A 332 -12.94 19.11 -2.76
CA ASP A 332 -13.38 20.50 -2.64
C ASP A 332 -14.79 20.75 -3.22
N LYS A 333 -15.44 19.68 -3.69
CA LYS A 333 -16.76 19.69 -4.34
C LYS A 333 -16.84 20.55 -5.61
N SER A 334 -15.71 21.05 -6.10
CA SER A 334 -15.67 21.86 -7.33
C SER A 334 -16.01 21.02 -8.56
N LYS A 335 -16.62 21.65 -9.56
CA LYS A 335 -16.83 21.06 -10.88
C LYS A 335 -15.54 21.21 -11.70
N LYS A 336 -15.09 20.10 -12.33
CA LYS A 336 -13.93 20.06 -13.21
C LYS A 336 -14.37 19.63 -14.61
N SER A 337 -13.77 20.23 -15.63
CA SER A 337 -13.93 19.75 -17.01
C SER A 337 -13.16 18.44 -17.22
N HIS A 338 -13.36 17.79 -18.36
CA HIS A 338 -12.55 16.64 -18.75
C HIS A 338 -11.07 17.00 -19.02
N LYS A 339 -10.78 18.30 -19.25
CA LYS A 339 -9.40 18.84 -19.39
C LYS A 339 -8.90 19.27 -18.02
N LEU A 340 -7.91 18.59 -17.49
CA LEU A 340 -7.39 18.80 -16.14
C LEU A 340 -5.95 19.30 -16.19
N ILE A 341 -5.59 20.10 -15.18
CA ILE A 341 -4.20 20.54 -14.95
C ILE A 341 -3.87 20.28 -13.47
N PRO A 342 -3.65 19.00 -13.07
CA PRO A 342 -3.25 18.71 -11.70
C PRO A 342 -1.96 19.42 -11.31
N LYS A 343 -1.95 20.01 -10.11
CA LYS A 343 -0.77 20.65 -9.50
C LYS A 343 0.33 19.62 -9.23
N PRO A 344 1.56 20.05 -8.94
CA PRO A 344 2.63 19.16 -8.51
C PRO A 344 2.19 18.25 -7.38
N HIS A 345 2.36 16.94 -7.59
CA HIS A 345 2.01 15.85 -6.66
C HIS A 345 0.56 15.86 -6.15
N GLU A 346 -0.36 16.50 -6.85
CA GLU A 346 -1.78 16.52 -6.51
C GLU A 346 -2.48 15.22 -6.94
N THR A 347 -3.37 14.75 -6.09
CA THR A 347 -4.37 13.73 -6.43
C THR A 347 -5.75 14.36 -6.51
N LEU A 348 -6.50 14.02 -7.55
CA LEU A 348 -7.91 14.35 -7.72
C LEU A 348 -8.74 13.07 -7.66
N TRP A 349 -9.88 13.10 -6.94
CA TRP A 349 -10.92 12.09 -7.00
C TRP A 349 -12.15 12.70 -7.66
N LEU A 350 -12.40 12.30 -8.89
CA LEU A 350 -13.38 12.92 -9.76
C LEU A 350 -14.55 11.97 -10.00
N SER A 351 -15.71 12.31 -9.47
CA SER A 351 -16.96 11.56 -9.66
C SER A 351 -17.77 12.16 -10.79
N ASN A 352 -18.46 11.27 -11.56
CA ASN A 352 -19.52 11.67 -12.47
C ASN A 352 -20.70 12.26 -11.72
#